data_93c8a157ea1254653a386a7968b5a734
#
_entry.id   93c8a157ea1254653a386a7968b5a734
#
_cell.length_a   1.000
_cell.length_b   1.000
_cell.length_c   1.000
_cell.angle_alpha   90.00
_cell.angle_beta   90.00
_cell.angle_gamma   90.00
#
_symmetry.space_group_name_H-M   'P 1'
#
loop_
_entity.id
_entity.type
_entity.pdbx_description
1 polymer ?
#
loop_
_entity_poly.entity_id
_entity_poly.type
_entity_poly.pdbx_seq_one_letter_code
_entity_poly.pdbx_strand_id
1 'polypeptide(L)'
;GAYCVQCNVTDPESVNQMVQAVLEKYGKIDALVNNAGINLPRLLVDVKGEKPEYELNEDSFGKMFAVNVKGVFLCAQAVARELVKQGHGVILNMSSESGKEGSQGQSAYSATKGAVDSFTRSWAKELGKYNVRVVACAPGIMEATGLRTTAYNEALAYTRGVKPEDLSTDYSKVIPIGRDGKLDEVGSLVAYLVSDQASYITGTTVNISGGKSRG
;
A
#
# COMPACT_ATOMS: atom_id res chain seq x y z
N GLY A 1 -23.91 -4.19 9.06
CA GLY A 1 -22.55 -3.91 9.56
C GLY A 1 -21.51 -4.67 8.76
N ALA A 2 -20.23 -4.32 8.91
CA ALA A 2 -19.15 -5.04 8.24
C ALA A 2 -19.00 -6.46 8.82
N TYR A 3 -18.70 -7.42 7.96
CA TYR A 3 -18.29 -8.77 8.35
C TYR A 3 -16.77 -8.82 8.48
N CYS A 4 -16.28 -9.16 9.67
CA CYS A 4 -14.85 -9.18 9.97
C CYS A 4 -14.33 -10.63 10.00
N VAL A 5 -13.24 -10.86 9.29
CA VAL A 5 -12.50 -12.14 9.26
C VAL A 5 -11.06 -11.84 9.62
N GLN A 6 -10.50 -12.57 10.59
CA GLN A 6 -9.08 -12.48 10.90
C GLN A 6 -8.28 -13.12 9.77
N CYS A 7 -7.28 -12.42 9.26
CA CYS A 7 -6.42 -12.91 8.19
C CYS A 7 -4.96 -12.48 8.40
N ASN A 8 -4.05 -13.44 8.33
CA ASN A 8 -2.62 -13.18 8.16
C ASN A 8 -2.31 -13.22 6.67
N VAL A 9 -2.12 -12.05 6.06
CA VAL A 9 -1.86 -11.94 4.60
C VAL A 9 -0.56 -12.62 4.15
N THR A 10 0.36 -12.93 5.07
CA THR A 10 1.63 -13.63 4.74
C THR A 10 1.50 -15.15 4.69
N ASP A 11 0.35 -15.68 5.13
CA ASP A 11 0.03 -17.09 5.18
C ASP A 11 -1.00 -17.47 4.11
N PRO A 12 -0.65 -18.32 3.13
CA PRO A 12 -1.56 -18.71 2.07
C PRO A 12 -2.85 -19.41 2.57
N GLU A 13 -2.75 -20.19 3.64
CA GLU A 13 -3.91 -20.88 4.18
C GLU A 13 -4.89 -19.91 4.82
N SER A 14 -4.39 -18.97 5.63
CA SER A 14 -5.19 -17.89 6.21
C SER A 14 -5.89 -17.03 5.15
N VAL A 15 -5.20 -16.72 4.05
CA VAL A 15 -5.79 -15.99 2.91
C VAL A 15 -6.90 -16.80 2.25
N ASN A 16 -6.70 -18.10 1.99
CA ASN A 16 -7.72 -18.95 1.40
C ASN A 16 -8.94 -19.08 2.32
N GLN A 17 -8.76 -19.23 3.62
CA GLN A 17 -9.85 -19.28 4.61
C GLN A 17 -10.65 -17.96 4.61
N MET A 18 -9.98 -16.81 4.55
CA MET A 18 -10.66 -15.51 4.42
C MET A 18 -11.51 -15.44 3.16
N VAL A 19 -11.00 -15.86 2.00
CA VAL A 19 -11.75 -15.86 0.73
C VAL A 19 -12.96 -16.77 0.82
N GLN A 20 -12.82 -17.98 1.35
CA GLN A 20 -13.92 -18.91 1.54
C GLN A 20 -15.01 -18.35 2.47
N ALA A 21 -14.62 -17.76 3.61
CA ALA A 21 -15.56 -17.15 4.54
C ALA A 21 -16.38 -16.02 3.90
N VAL A 22 -15.76 -15.21 3.03
CA VAL A 22 -16.46 -14.15 2.29
C VAL A 22 -17.42 -14.74 1.26
N LEU A 23 -17.00 -15.77 0.51
CA LEU A 23 -17.85 -16.44 -0.47
C LEU A 23 -19.04 -17.15 0.19
N GLU A 24 -18.83 -17.81 1.31
CA GLU A 24 -19.93 -18.44 2.08
C GLU A 24 -20.92 -17.39 2.58
N LYS A 25 -20.45 -16.22 2.99
CA LYS A 25 -21.31 -15.15 3.53
C LYS A 25 -22.08 -14.38 2.46
N TYR A 26 -21.44 -14.08 1.32
CA TYR A 26 -21.97 -13.14 0.32
C TYR A 26 -22.17 -13.77 -1.06
N GLY A 27 -21.68 -14.98 -1.30
CA GLY A 27 -21.80 -15.70 -2.57
C GLY A 27 -20.87 -15.19 -3.68
N LYS A 28 -20.23 -14.04 -3.50
CA LYS A 28 -19.36 -13.41 -4.50
C LYS A 28 -18.36 -12.44 -3.87
N ILE A 29 -17.38 -12.03 -4.66
CA ILE A 29 -16.46 -10.93 -4.35
C ILE A 29 -16.50 -9.97 -5.58
N ASP A 30 -16.78 -8.69 -5.38
CA ASP A 30 -16.80 -7.70 -6.46
C ASP A 30 -15.47 -6.94 -6.54
N ALA A 31 -14.83 -6.70 -5.39
CA ALA A 31 -13.58 -5.96 -5.30
C ALA A 31 -12.65 -6.49 -4.20
N LEU A 32 -11.35 -6.42 -4.46
CA LEU A 32 -10.30 -6.59 -3.46
C LEU A 32 -9.56 -5.26 -3.28
N VAL A 33 -9.41 -4.83 -2.03
CA VAL A 33 -8.51 -3.71 -1.68
C VAL A 33 -7.35 -4.25 -0.85
N ASN A 34 -6.18 -4.36 -1.47
CA ASN A 34 -4.93 -4.74 -0.81
C ASN A 34 -4.38 -3.55 -0.03
N ASN A 35 -4.88 -3.35 1.20
CA ASN A 35 -4.51 -2.23 2.07
C ASN A 35 -3.51 -2.62 3.16
N ALA A 36 -3.44 -3.89 3.55
CA ALA A 36 -2.51 -4.36 4.58
C ALA A 36 -1.06 -4.00 4.22
N GLY A 37 -0.33 -3.39 5.15
CA GLY A 37 1.04 -2.97 4.90
C GLY A 37 1.73 -2.50 6.17
N ILE A 38 3.05 -2.59 6.18
CA ILE A 38 3.91 -2.08 7.25
C ILE A 38 5.03 -1.21 6.66
N ASN A 39 5.52 -0.29 7.48
CA ASN A 39 6.66 0.56 7.16
C ASN A 39 7.59 0.62 8.36
N LEU A 40 8.82 0.17 8.18
CA LEU A 40 9.87 0.18 9.20
C LEU A 40 11.01 1.10 8.69
N PRO A 41 11.08 2.36 9.14
CA PRO A 41 12.13 3.27 8.69
C PRO A 41 13.51 2.75 9.11
N ARG A 42 14.41 2.57 8.12
CA ARG A 42 15.76 2.07 8.28
C ARG A 42 16.69 2.71 7.24
N LEU A 43 17.90 3.06 7.65
CA LEU A 43 18.97 3.48 6.74
C LEU A 43 19.57 2.25 6.04
N LEU A 44 20.07 2.40 4.83
CA LEU A 44 20.88 1.35 4.20
C LEU A 44 22.16 1.07 5.01
N VAL A 45 22.77 2.15 5.50
CA VAL A 45 23.94 2.12 6.39
C VAL A 45 23.79 3.23 7.42
N ASP A 46 23.93 2.91 8.70
CA ASP A 46 24.01 3.91 9.77
C ASP A 46 25.44 4.43 9.90
N VAL A 47 25.79 5.44 9.10
CA VAL A 47 27.14 6.03 9.06
C VAL A 47 27.58 6.62 10.41
N LYS A 48 26.63 7.05 11.25
CA LYS A 48 26.95 7.57 12.59
C LYS A 48 27.26 6.46 13.59
N GLY A 49 26.68 5.28 13.38
CA GLY A 49 26.85 4.14 14.30
C GLY A 49 26.22 4.34 15.69
N GLU A 50 25.35 5.34 15.83
CA GLU A 50 24.72 5.68 17.11
C GLU A 50 23.51 4.79 17.43
N LYS A 51 22.82 4.32 16.41
CA LYS A 51 21.58 3.52 16.53
C LYS A 51 21.55 2.38 15.51
N PRO A 52 22.33 1.33 15.72
CA PRO A 52 22.40 0.20 14.78
C PRO A 52 21.04 -0.49 14.55
N GLU A 53 20.09 -0.36 15.48
CA GLU A 53 18.73 -0.83 15.32
C GLU A 53 17.95 -0.12 14.20
N TYR A 54 18.43 1.05 13.74
CA TYR A 54 17.85 1.78 12.61
C TYR A 54 18.62 1.58 11.30
N GLU A 55 19.60 0.67 11.27
CA GLU A 55 20.14 0.15 10.03
C GLU A 55 19.25 -0.97 9.47
N LEU A 56 19.13 -1.03 8.14
CA LEU A 56 18.33 -2.04 7.47
C LEU A 56 18.97 -3.42 7.59
N ASN A 57 18.31 -4.32 8.28
CA ASN A 57 18.71 -5.71 8.45
C ASN A 57 17.76 -6.67 7.72
N GLU A 58 18.17 -7.94 7.60
CA GLU A 58 17.39 -8.98 6.91
C GLU A 58 15.99 -9.18 7.51
N ASP A 59 15.84 -9.07 8.83
CA ASP A 59 14.54 -9.22 9.51
C ASP A 59 13.57 -8.10 9.12
N SER A 60 13.98 -6.85 9.20
CA SER A 60 13.18 -5.69 8.81
C SER A 60 12.84 -5.71 7.32
N PHE A 61 13.80 -6.05 6.48
CA PHE A 61 13.63 -6.23 5.04
C PHE A 61 12.61 -7.35 4.77
N GLY A 62 12.85 -8.54 5.33
CA GLY A 62 11.99 -9.70 5.14
C GLY A 62 10.55 -9.47 5.58
N LYS A 63 10.34 -8.83 6.74
CA LYS A 63 8.99 -8.47 7.24
C LYS A 63 8.25 -7.55 6.28
N MET A 64 8.90 -6.49 5.79
CA MET A 64 8.27 -5.56 4.84
C MET A 64 7.92 -6.25 3.52
N PHE A 65 8.80 -7.08 2.97
CA PHE A 65 8.52 -7.82 1.75
C PHE A 65 7.46 -8.90 1.94
N ALA A 66 7.45 -9.60 3.08
CA ALA A 66 6.44 -10.60 3.39
C ALA A 66 5.04 -10.00 3.41
N VAL A 67 4.84 -8.87 4.10
CA VAL A 67 3.52 -8.23 4.19
C VAL A 67 3.18 -7.46 2.92
N ASN A 68 4.04 -6.54 2.48
CA ASN A 68 3.70 -5.56 1.45
C ASN A 68 3.78 -6.12 0.03
N VAL A 69 4.52 -7.20 -0.21
CA VAL A 69 4.72 -7.79 -1.54
C VAL A 69 4.07 -9.18 -1.61
N LYS A 70 4.55 -10.13 -0.79
CA LYS A 70 4.00 -11.49 -0.78
C LYS A 70 2.53 -11.49 -0.37
N GLY A 71 2.15 -10.71 0.65
CA GLY A 71 0.76 -10.60 1.10
C GLY A 71 -0.18 -10.07 0.01
N VAL A 72 0.23 -9.02 -0.69
CA VAL A 72 -0.51 -8.47 -1.84
C VAL A 72 -0.65 -9.52 -2.95
N PHE A 73 0.42 -10.26 -3.27
CA PHE A 73 0.39 -11.34 -4.25
C PHE A 73 -0.60 -12.46 -3.85
N LEU A 74 -0.51 -12.95 -2.61
CA LEU A 74 -1.36 -14.05 -2.14
C LEU A 74 -2.85 -13.67 -2.17
N CYS A 75 -3.21 -12.50 -1.64
CA CYS A 75 -4.59 -12.02 -1.65
C CYS A 75 -5.09 -11.80 -3.10
N ALA A 76 -4.27 -11.15 -3.93
CA ALA A 76 -4.62 -10.92 -5.32
C ALA A 76 -4.84 -12.23 -6.08
N GLN A 77 -3.95 -13.22 -5.91
CA GLN A 77 -4.07 -14.51 -6.60
C GLN A 77 -5.31 -15.29 -6.16
N ALA A 78 -5.59 -15.34 -4.85
CA ALA A 78 -6.74 -16.05 -4.32
C ALA A 78 -8.06 -15.44 -4.82
N VAL A 79 -8.18 -14.10 -4.75
CA VAL A 79 -9.39 -13.38 -5.19
C VAL A 79 -9.50 -13.36 -6.72
N ALA A 80 -8.40 -13.19 -7.47
CA ALA A 80 -8.43 -13.18 -8.93
C ALA A 80 -9.03 -14.45 -9.52
N ARG A 81 -8.81 -15.61 -8.90
CA ARG A 81 -9.43 -16.88 -9.33
C ARG A 81 -10.97 -16.80 -9.31
N GLU A 82 -11.53 -16.14 -8.32
CA GLU A 82 -12.98 -15.97 -8.21
C GLU A 82 -13.49 -14.89 -9.18
N LEU A 83 -12.78 -13.76 -9.29
CA LEU A 83 -13.16 -12.69 -10.22
C LEU A 83 -13.15 -13.16 -11.68
N VAL A 84 -12.16 -13.98 -12.07
CA VAL A 84 -12.08 -14.58 -13.42
C VAL A 84 -13.25 -15.52 -13.68
N LYS A 85 -13.64 -16.36 -12.69
CA LYS A 85 -14.84 -17.22 -12.81
C LYS A 85 -16.12 -16.40 -12.96
N GLN A 86 -16.23 -15.29 -12.25
CA GLN A 86 -17.38 -14.38 -12.31
C GLN A 86 -17.44 -13.58 -13.61
N GLY A 87 -16.30 -13.41 -14.31
CA GLY A 87 -16.20 -12.59 -15.53
C GLY A 87 -16.25 -11.08 -15.27
N HIS A 88 -16.02 -10.63 -14.05
CA HIS A 88 -15.93 -9.22 -13.67
C HIS A 88 -15.29 -9.03 -12.30
N GLY A 89 -14.79 -7.84 -12.05
CA GLY A 89 -14.31 -7.42 -10.75
C GLY A 89 -13.12 -6.46 -10.81
N VAL A 90 -12.65 -6.06 -9.64
CA VAL A 90 -11.52 -5.13 -9.53
C VAL A 90 -10.58 -5.48 -8.39
N ILE A 91 -9.28 -5.39 -8.64
CA ILE A 91 -8.23 -5.46 -7.62
C ILE A 91 -7.63 -4.06 -7.50
N LEU A 92 -7.70 -3.47 -6.32
CA LEU A 92 -7.08 -2.21 -5.99
C LEU A 92 -5.92 -2.44 -5.02
N ASN A 93 -4.74 -1.98 -5.41
CA ASN A 93 -3.53 -2.09 -4.60
C ASN A 93 -3.18 -0.74 -3.95
N MET A 94 -2.91 -0.72 -2.65
CA MET A 94 -2.40 0.47 -1.98
C MET A 94 -0.89 0.56 -2.17
N SER A 95 -0.48 1.42 -3.09
CA SER A 95 0.90 1.82 -3.31
C SER A 95 1.32 2.98 -2.38
N SER A 96 2.23 3.80 -2.81
CA SER A 96 2.68 5.03 -2.15
C SER A 96 3.44 5.90 -3.15
N GLU A 97 3.46 7.22 -2.96
CA GLU A 97 4.36 8.11 -3.71
C GLU A 97 5.83 7.64 -3.62
N SER A 98 6.23 7.08 -2.48
CA SER A 98 7.59 6.60 -2.26
C SER A 98 7.99 5.43 -3.16
N GLY A 99 7.03 4.68 -3.72
CA GLY A 99 7.29 3.63 -4.70
C GLY A 99 7.84 4.15 -6.03
N LYS A 100 7.60 5.43 -6.33
CA LYS A 100 8.09 6.12 -7.54
C LYS A 100 9.30 7.00 -7.26
N GLU A 101 9.26 7.76 -6.17
CA GLU A 101 10.26 8.80 -5.88
C GLU A 101 11.35 8.33 -4.92
N GLY A 102 11.14 7.21 -4.23
CA GLY A 102 11.95 6.83 -3.09
C GLY A 102 11.65 7.68 -1.85
N SER A 103 12.24 7.34 -0.73
CA SER A 103 12.14 8.11 0.50
C SER A 103 13.33 7.81 1.40
N GLN A 104 14.02 8.85 1.87
CA GLN A 104 15.15 8.70 2.78
C GLN A 104 14.73 7.94 4.04
N GLY A 105 15.53 6.94 4.42
CA GLY A 105 15.26 6.07 5.56
C GLY A 105 14.16 5.03 5.32
N GLN A 106 13.67 4.87 4.08
CA GLN A 106 12.56 3.98 3.74
C GLN A 106 12.81 3.17 2.46
N SER A 107 14.07 2.87 2.15
CA SER A 107 14.45 2.23 0.87
C SER A 107 13.73 0.89 0.63
N ALA A 108 13.70 0.01 1.62
CA ALA A 108 13.00 -1.28 1.51
C ALA A 108 11.48 -1.09 1.36
N TYR A 109 10.86 -0.15 2.13
CA TYR A 109 9.45 0.17 1.96
C TYR A 109 9.15 0.71 0.55
N SER A 110 9.95 1.64 0.06
CA SER A 110 9.83 2.19 -1.30
C SER A 110 9.94 1.09 -2.36
N ALA A 111 10.88 0.16 -2.20
CA ALA A 111 11.04 -0.98 -3.09
C ALA A 111 9.78 -1.88 -3.08
N THR A 112 9.17 -2.13 -1.90
CA THR A 112 7.92 -2.90 -1.83
C THR A 112 6.78 -2.21 -2.57
N LYS A 113 6.68 -0.87 -2.51
CA LYS A 113 5.62 -0.11 -3.20
C LYS A 113 5.88 -0.02 -4.71
N GLY A 114 7.14 0.04 -5.14
CA GLY A 114 7.52 -0.11 -6.55
C GLY A 114 7.16 -1.48 -7.12
N ALA A 115 7.32 -2.56 -6.32
CA ALA A 115 6.86 -3.90 -6.70
C ALA A 115 5.34 -3.95 -6.88
N VAL A 116 4.57 -3.32 -5.99
CA VAL A 116 3.10 -3.23 -6.08
C VAL A 116 2.66 -2.50 -7.35
N ASP A 117 3.32 -1.41 -7.70
CA ASP A 117 3.06 -0.70 -8.96
C ASP A 117 3.34 -1.57 -10.19
N SER A 118 4.40 -2.38 -10.14
CA SER A 118 4.73 -3.31 -11.22
C SER A 118 3.70 -4.44 -11.33
N PHE A 119 3.27 -5.03 -10.21
CA PHE A 119 2.17 -6.00 -10.19
C PHE A 119 0.89 -5.43 -10.79
N THR A 120 0.53 -4.21 -10.43
CA THR A 120 -0.67 -3.54 -10.95
C THR A 120 -0.67 -3.48 -12.47
N ARG A 121 0.47 -3.08 -13.08
CA ARG A 121 0.60 -3.02 -14.54
C ARG A 121 0.57 -4.40 -15.21
N SER A 122 1.23 -5.38 -14.61
CA SER A 122 1.31 -6.74 -15.17
C SER A 122 -0.02 -7.46 -15.08
N TRP A 123 -0.63 -7.49 -13.89
CA TRP A 123 -1.92 -8.16 -13.68
C TRP A 123 -3.07 -7.53 -14.46
N ALA A 124 -3.04 -6.22 -14.68
CA ALA A 124 -4.03 -5.57 -15.55
C ALA A 124 -3.99 -6.13 -16.99
N LYS A 125 -2.80 -6.42 -17.51
CA LYS A 125 -2.62 -7.03 -18.84
C LYS A 125 -3.05 -8.50 -18.86
N GLU A 126 -2.78 -9.24 -17.79
CA GLU A 126 -3.12 -10.66 -17.67
C GLU A 126 -4.64 -10.86 -17.50
N LEU A 127 -5.29 -10.01 -16.71
CA LEU A 127 -6.67 -10.20 -16.26
C LEU A 127 -7.70 -9.41 -17.07
N GLY A 128 -7.28 -8.41 -17.84
CA GLY A 128 -8.19 -7.55 -18.60
C GLY A 128 -9.10 -8.30 -19.57
N LYS A 129 -8.61 -9.37 -20.23
CA LYS A 129 -9.42 -10.23 -21.09
C LYS A 129 -10.55 -10.97 -20.37
N TYR A 130 -10.49 -11.06 -19.05
CA TYR A 130 -11.55 -11.64 -18.21
C TYR A 130 -12.44 -10.57 -17.58
N ASN A 131 -12.36 -9.33 -18.08
CA ASN A 131 -13.11 -8.19 -17.54
C ASN A 131 -12.79 -7.90 -16.06
N VAL A 132 -11.54 -8.17 -15.62
CA VAL A 132 -11.06 -7.86 -14.29
C VAL A 132 -10.05 -6.72 -14.39
N ARG A 133 -10.34 -5.61 -13.71
CA ARG A 133 -9.45 -4.44 -13.65
C ARG A 133 -8.44 -4.58 -12.51
N VAL A 134 -7.25 -4.03 -12.70
CA VAL A 134 -6.26 -3.90 -11.63
C VAL A 134 -5.73 -2.47 -11.63
N VAL A 135 -5.89 -1.79 -10.50
CA VAL A 135 -5.50 -0.39 -10.33
C VAL A 135 -4.74 -0.22 -9.02
N ALA A 136 -3.99 0.86 -8.90
CA ALA A 136 -3.36 1.23 -7.63
C ALA A 136 -3.68 2.67 -7.26
N CYS A 137 -3.74 2.92 -5.95
CA CYS A 137 -3.78 4.24 -5.34
C CYS A 137 -2.42 4.48 -4.65
N ALA A 138 -1.80 5.63 -4.89
CA ALA A 138 -0.51 6.01 -4.31
C ALA A 138 -0.67 7.27 -3.44
N PRO A 139 -0.99 7.12 -2.15
CA PRO A 139 -1.05 8.25 -1.24
C PRO A 139 0.33 8.87 -1.01
N GLY A 140 0.35 10.20 -0.87
CA GLY A 140 1.49 10.96 -0.39
C GLY A 140 1.46 11.10 1.13
N ILE A 141 1.79 12.31 1.62
CA ILE A 141 1.72 12.61 3.05
C ILE A 141 0.25 12.79 3.45
N MET A 142 -0.21 11.93 4.36
CA MET A 142 -1.57 11.93 4.89
C MET A 142 -1.56 12.28 6.37
N GLU A 143 -2.73 12.65 6.91
CA GLU A 143 -2.95 12.80 8.34
C GLU A 143 -2.51 11.53 9.10
N ALA A 144 -2.29 11.65 10.40
CA ALA A 144 -1.75 10.55 11.21
C ALA A 144 -2.67 9.32 11.20
N THR A 145 -2.06 8.17 11.00
CA THR A 145 -2.71 6.86 11.07
C THR A 145 -2.07 6.02 12.18
N GLY A 146 -2.66 4.86 12.48
CA GLY A 146 -2.07 3.89 13.40
C GLY A 146 -0.68 3.36 13.02
N LEU A 147 -0.22 3.62 11.79
CA LEU A 147 1.15 3.33 11.35
C LEU A 147 2.18 4.30 11.94
N ARG A 148 1.78 5.51 12.32
CA ARG A 148 2.66 6.53 12.93
C ARG A 148 2.74 6.38 14.44
N THR A 149 3.31 5.27 14.89
CA THR A 149 3.62 5.04 16.30
C THR A 149 4.80 5.91 16.76
N THR A 150 4.98 6.06 18.08
CA THR A 150 6.16 6.76 18.63
C THR A 150 7.46 6.15 18.10
N ALA A 151 7.58 4.81 18.12
CA ALA A 151 8.75 4.10 17.60
C ALA A 151 8.99 4.34 16.09
N TYR A 152 7.90 4.44 15.30
CA TYR A 152 8.01 4.81 13.89
C TYR A 152 8.56 6.23 13.70
N ASN A 153 8.01 7.21 14.46
CA ASN A 153 8.44 8.60 14.37
C ASN A 153 9.90 8.78 14.82
N GLU A 154 10.32 8.11 15.90
CA GLU A 154 11.71 8.12 16.36
C GLU A 154 12.67 7.55 15.31
N ALA A 155 12.33 6.39 14.71
CA ALA A 155 13.12 5.79 13.65
C ALA A 155 13.19 6.70 12.42
N LEU A 156 12.05 7.27 11.99
CA LEU A 156 12.00 8.17 10.84
C LEU A 156 12.80 9.44 11.07
N ALA A 157 12.70 10.05 12.26
CA ALA A 157 13.45 11.24 12.64
C ALA A 157 14.96 10.97 12.60
N TYR A 158 15.41 9.88 13.22
CA TYR A 158 16.81 9.48 13.19
C TYR A 158 17.32 9.30 11.76
N THR A 159 16.57 8.56 10.92
CA THR A 159 16.97 8.30 9.52
C THR A 159 17.03 9.56 8.67
N ARG A 160 16.33 10.63 9.07
CA ARG A 160 16.34 11.94 8.40
C ARG A 160 17.29 12.97 9.05
N GLY A 161 17.89 12.63 10.17
CA GLY A 161 18.78 13.52 10.91
C GLY A 161 18.07 14.72 11.53
N VAL A 162 16.79 14.56 11.91
CA VAL A 162 15.97 15.58 12.58
C VAL A 162 15.46 15.05 13.92
N LYS A 163 14.88 15.92 14.74
CA LYS A 163 14.20 15.50 15.96
C LYS A 163 12.78 15.02 15.66
N PRO A 164 12.18 14.12 16.46
CA PRO A 164 10.81 13.65 16.26
C PRO A 164 9.77 14.78 16.17
N GLU A 165 9.93 15.85 16.93
CA GLU A 165 9.06 17.03 16.94
C GLU A 165 9.13 17.82 15.62
N ASP A 166 10.23 17.69 14.86
CA ASP A 166 10.45 18.43 13.61
C ASP A 166 9.96 17.66 12.36
N LEU A 167 9.44 16.44 12.51
CA LEU A 167 9.01 15.61 11.40
C LEU A 167 7.83 16.14 10.58
N SER A 168 7.05 17.05 11.14
CA SER A 168 5.75 17.42 10.55
C SER A 168 5.35 18.90 10.73
N THR A 169 6.31 19.81 10.78
CA THR A 169 6.01 21.18 11.21
C THR A 169 5.42 22.10 10.13
N ASP A 170 5.70 21.89 8.85
CA ASP A 170 5.14 22.75 7.80
C ASP A 170 5.14 22.04 6.43
N TYR A 171 4.02 21.46 6.07
CA TYR A 171 3.85 20.82 4.77
C TYR A 171 3.66 21.80 3.62
N SER A 172 3.40 23.08 3.88
CA SER A 172 3.19 24.10 2.82
C SER A 172 4.41 24.27 1.92
N LYS A 173 5.62 23.97 2.45
CA LYS A 173 6.88 24.06 1.70
C LYS A 173 7.14 22.85 0.79
N VAL A 174 6.48 21.72 1.01
CA VAL A 174 6.74 20.46 0.30
C VAL A 174 5.53 19.91 -0.44
N ILE A 175 4.33 20.33 -0.06
CA ILE A 175 3.07 19.93 -0.69
C ILE A 175 2.44 21.16 -1.32
N PRO A 176 2.27 21.22 -2.66
CA PRO A 176 1.71 22.40 -3.34
C PRO A 176 0.33 22.85 -2.82
N ILE A 177 -0.55 21.91 -2.40
CA ILE A 177 -1.83 22.24 -1.76
C ILE A 177 -1.64 22.84 -0.35
N GLY A 178 -0.46 22.74 0.25
CA GLY A 178 -0.11 23.37 1.53
C GLY A 178 -0.57 22.62 2.78
N ARG A 179 -1.08 21.39 2.66
CA ARG A 179 -1.52 20.56 3.78
C ARG A 179 -1.31 19.07 3.51
N ASP A 180 -1.35 18.28 4.55
CA ASP A 180 -1.50 16.82 4.44
C ASP A 180 -2.88 16.43 3.86
N GLY A 181 -2.95 15.26 3.24
CA GLY A 181 -4.21 14.68 2.75
C GLY A 181 -5.04 14.11 3.90
N LYS A 182 -6.36 14.02 3.69
CA LYS A 182 -7.28 13.38 4.61
C LYS A 182 -7.50 11.91 4.23
N LEU A 183 -7.75 11.05 5.22
CA LEU A 183 -8.06 9.64 4.96
C LEU A 183 -9.34 9.49 4.13
N ASP A 184 -10.32 10.35 4.34
CA ASP A 184 -11.57 10.36 3.56
C ASP A 184 -11.34 10.72 2.09
N GLU A 185 -10.32 11.52 1.77
CA GLU A 185 -9.95 11.81 0.38
C GLU A 185 -9.40 10.55 -0.31
N VAL A 186 -8.59 9.74 0.42
CA VAL A 186 -8.13 8.44 -0.07
C VAL A 186 -9.30 7.48 -0.21
N GLY A 187 -10.18 7.40 0.79
CA GLY A 187 -11.37 6.56 0.78
C GLY A 187 -12.29 6.86 -0.41
N SER A 188 -12.50 8.15 -0.71
CA SER A 188 -13.30 8.61 -1.86
C SER A 188 -12.69 8.19 -3.20
N LEU A 189 -11.37 8.31 -3.35
CA LEU A 189 -10.67 7.85 -4.54
C LEU A 189 -10.77 6.32 -4.69
N VAL A 190 -10.57 5.57 -3.61
CA VAL A 190 -10.68 4.11 -3.60
C VAL A 190 -12.10 3.70 -4.00
N ALA A 191 -13.13 4.31 -3.41
CA ALA A 191 -14.54 4.03 -3.74
C ALA A 191 -14.84 4.29 -5.22
N TYR A 192 -14.33 5.39 -5.79
CA TYR A 192 -14.45 5.67 -7.22
C TYR A 192 -13.74 4.62 -8.06
N LEU A 193 -12.49 4.29 -7.75
CA LEU A 193 -11.68 3.35 -8.54
C LEU A 193 -12.25 1.92 -8.54
N VAL A 194 -12.91 1.49 -7.47
CA VAL A 194 -13.55 0.16 -7.43
C VAL A 194 -14.94 0.14 -8.05
N SER A 195 -15.53 1.30 -8.32
CA SER A 195 -16.87 1.41 -8.93
C SER A 195 -16.85 1.23 -10.45
N ASP A 196 -18.03 1.01 -11.03
CA ASP A 196 -18.23 0.93 -12.48
C ASP A 196 -17.96 2.25 -13.21
N GLN A 197 -17.98 3.39 -12.50
CA GLN A 197 -17.62 4.69 -13.07
C GLN A 197 -16.16 4.73 -13.53
N ALA A 198 -15.30 3.89 -12.97
CA ALA A 198 -13.90 3.71 -13.36
C ALA A 198 -13.66 2.55 -14.34
N SER A 199 -14.69 2.12 -15.07
CA SER A 199 -14.66 0.90 -15.91
C SER A 199 -13.54 0.85 -16.97
N TYR A 200 -13.03 1.99 -17.41
CA TYR A 200 -11.92 2.07 -18.37
C TYR A 200 -10.56 2.35 -17.72
N ILE A 201 -10.50 2.39 -16.38
CA ILE A 201 -9.26 2.65 -15.63
C ILE A 201 -8.69 1.31 -15.14
N THR A 202 -7.56 0.89 -15.72
CA THR A 202 -6.83 -0.32 -15.34
C THR A 202 -5.34 -0.17 -15.69
N GLY A 203 -4.45 -0.90 -15.01
CA GLY A 203 -3.01 -0.89 -15.26
C GLY A 203 -2.29 0.40 -14.88
N THR A 204 -2.90 1.25 -14.09
CA THR A 204 -2.35 2.54 -13.67
C THR A 204 -2.32 2.68 -12.15
N THR A 205 -1.42 3.53 -11.69
CA THR A 205 -1.33 3.98 -10.30
C THR A 205 -1.76 5.44 -10.23
N VAL A 206 -2.83 5.72 -9.52
CA VAL A 206 -3.35 7.08 -9.33
C VAL A 206 -2.70 7.72 -8.11
N ASN A 207 -2.00 8.82 -8.32
CA ASN A 207 -1.39 9.60 -7.25
C ASN A 207 -2.43 10.47 -6.52
N ILE A 208 -2.35 10.47 -5.17
CA ILE A 208 -3.09 11.38 -4.31
C ILE A 208 -2.11 12.00 -3.31
N SER A 209 -1.39 13.05 -3.73
CA SER A 209 -0.22 13.61 -3.02
C SER A 209 -0.26 15.13 -2.84
N GLY A 210 -1.38 15.77 -3.19
CA GLY A 210 -1.49 17.23 -3.13
C GLY A 210 -0.53 17.96 -4.09
N GLY A 211 -0.07 17.26 -5.16
CA GLY A 211 0.88 17.80 -6.13
C GLY A 211 2.35 17.61 -5.77
N LYS A 212 2.65 16.97 -4.62
CA LYS A 212 4.03 16.76 -4.15
C LYS A 212 4.80 15.79 -5.06
N SER A 213 4.19 14.67 -5.42
CA SER A 213 4.87 13.68 -6.25
C SER A 213 4.34 13.71 -7.70
N ARG A 214 5.24 13.37 -8.61
CA ARG A 214 4.92 13.21 -10.03
C ARG A 214 4.34 11.81 -10.28
N GLY A 215 3.30 11.75 -11.09
CA GLY A 215 2.64 10.51 -11.47
C GLY A 215 3.50 9.54 -12.27
#